data_e23d7b1cda41a9fd63bbda02b833f5cf
#
_entry.id   e23d7b1cda41a9fd63bbda02b833f5cf
#
_cell.length_a   1.000
_cell.length_b   1.000
_cell.length_c   1.000
_cell.angle_alpha   90.00
_cell.angle_beta   90.00
_cell.angle_gamma   90.00
#
_symmetry.space_group_name_H-M   'P 1'
#
loop_
_entity.id
_entity.type
_entity.pdbx_description
1 polymer ?
#
loop_
_entity_poly.entity_id
_entity_poly.type
_entity_poly.pdbx_seq_one_letter_code
_entity_poly.pdbx_strand_id
1 'polypeptide(L)'
;GTNRTVALACHIEFVAIDLALDMAGRFGEAMGEAFVGDFLAVAADEAMHFALLARKLESLGSHYGALPAHAGLWEAAHATRNDVAARLAVVPMVLEARGLDVTPA
;
A
#
# COMPACT_ATOMS: atom_id res chain seq x y z
N GLY A 1 -0.86 0.19 20.81
CA GLY A 1 -0.50 -1.20 21.12
C GLY A 1 -0.05 -1.98 19.89
N THR A 2 0.40 -3.19 20.11
CA THR A 2 0.92 -4.06 19.04
C THR A 2 -0.12 -4.32 17.95
N ASN A 3 -1.37 -4.63 18.36
CA ASN A 3 -2.46 -4.87 17.39
C ASN A 3 -2.68 -3.66 16.48
N ARG A 4 -2.64 -2.47 17.05
CA ARG A 4 -2.85 -1.24 16.30
C ARG A 4 -1.72 -0.99 15.30
N THR A 5 -0.49 -1.23 15.71
CA THR A 5 0.68 -1.09 14.82
C THR A 5 0.62 -2.07 13.66
N VAL A 6 0.30 -3.33 13.92
CA VAL A 6 0.16 -4.33 12.87
C VAL A 6 -1.03 -4.01 11.96
N ALA A 7 -2.15 -3.56 12.52
CA ALA A 7 -3.32 -3.16 11.73
C ALA A 7 -3.00 -1.98 10.81
N LEU A 8 -2.24 -1.00 11.29
CA LEU A 8 -1.81 0.13 10.48
C LEU A 8 -0.88 -0.34 9.35
N ALA A 9 0.08 -1.21 9.66
CA ALA A 9 0.96 -1.79 8.65
C ALA A 9 0.18 -2.54 7.57
N CYS A 10 -0.84 -3.33 7.96
CA CYS A 10 -1.74 -3.99 7.01
C CYS A 10 -2.42 -2.97 6.10
N HIS A 11 -2.91 -1.89 6.67
CA HIS A 11 -3.59 -0.85 5.90
C HIS A 11 -2.66 -0.18 4.89
N ILE A 12 -1.44 0.12 5.31
CA ILE A 12 -0.42 0.71 4.44
C ILE A 12 -0.12 -0.22 3.26
N GLU A 13 0.06 -1.52 3.51
CA GLU A 13 0.30 -2.49 2.44
C GLU A 13 -0.92 -2.62 1.51
N PHE A 14 -2.14 -2.59 2.05
CA PHE A 14 -3.34 -2.61 1.24
C PHE A 14 -3.40 -1.41 0.29
N VAL A 15 -3.11 -0.21 0.80
CA VAL A 15 -3.07 1.02 -0.01
C VAL A 15 -1.97 0.91 -1.08
N ALA A 16 -0.82 0.35 -0.72
CA ALA A 16 0.29 0.17 -1.66
C ALA A 16 -0.09 -0.77 -2.81
N ILE A 17 -0.80 -1.87 -2.53
CA ILE A 17 -1.32 -2.78 -3.56
C ILE A 17 -2.26 -2.02 -4.50
N ASP A 18 -3.21 -1.30 -3.94
CA ASP A 18 -4.20 -0.57 -4.70
C ASP A 18 -3.56 0.50 -5.59
N LEU A 19 -2.60 1.25 -5.04
CA LEU A 19 -1.85 2.25 -5.79
C LEU A 19 -1.07 1.62 -6.95
N ALA A 20 -0.40 0.51 -6.71
CA ALA A 20 0.38 -0.17 -7.75
C ALA A 20 -0.51 -0.66 -8.89
N LEU A 21 -1.65 -1.28 -8.56
CA LEU A 21 -2.62 -1.74 -9.56
C LEU A 21 -3.24 -0.56 -10.32
N ASP A 22 -3.53 0.51 -9.62
CA ASP A 22 -4.11 1.70 -10.24
C ASP A 22 -3.11 2.40 -11.16
N MET A 23 -1.82 2.44 -10.79
CA MET A 23 -0.77 2.94 -11.67
C MET A 23 -0.70 2.15 -12.97
N ALA A 24 -0.71 0.82 -12.89
CA ALA A 24 -0.70 -0.04 -14.06
C ALA A 24 -1.95 0.19 -14.93
N GLY A 25 -3.12 0.28 -14.31
CA GLY A 25 -4.39 0.42 -15.02
C GLY A 25 -4.61 1.80 -15.64
N ARG A 26 -4.31 2.86 -14.88
CA ARG A 26 -4.57 4.23 -15.35
C ARG A 26 -3.56 4.72 -16.36
N PHE A 27 -2.28 4.39 -16.17
CA PHE A 27 -1.21 4.98 -16.95
C PHE A 27 -0.47 3.97 -17.82
N GLY A 28 -0.81 2.68 -17.72
CA GLY A 28 -0.10 1.60 -18.41
C GLY A 28 -0.14 1.73 -19.93
N GLU A 29 -1.26 2.12 -20.50
CA GLU A 29 -1.39 2.28 -21.95
C GLU A 29 -0.44 3.37 -22.46
N ALA A 30 -0.35 4.49 -21.75
CA ALA A 30 0.52 5.61 -22.13
C ALA A 30 1.99 5.34 -21.84
N MET A 31 2.30 4.61 -20.76
CA MET A 31 3.67 4.42 -20.29
C MET A 31 4.34 3.15 -20.81
N GLY A 32 3.57 2.16 -21.27
CA GLY A 32 4.08 0.95 -21.90
C GLY A 32 4.15 -0.28 -21.00
N GLU A 33 4.53 -1.42 -21.62
CA GLU A 33 4.51 -2.74 -20.97
C GLU A 33 5.48 -2.86 -19.80
N ALA A 34 6.66 -2.27 -19.88
CA ALA A 34 7.64 -2.32 -18.79
C ALA A 34 7.11 -1.64 -17.55
N PHE A 35 6.46 -0.50 -17.71
CA PHE A 35 5.81 0.22 -16.62
C PHE A 35 4.73 -0.64 -15.96
N VAL A 36 3.87 -1.27 -16.78
CA VAL A 36 2.81 -2.16 -16.27
C VAL A 36 3.42 -3.33 -15.51
N GLY A 37 4.43 -3.99 -16.09
CA GLY A 37 5.10 -5.13 -15.47
C GLY A 37 5.73 -4.78 -14.13
N ASP A 38 6.38 -3.63 -14.05
CA ASP A 38 7.02 -3.16 -12.81
C ASP A 38 5.98 -2.93 -11.70
N PHE A 39 4.87 -2.27 -12.01
CA PHE A 39 3.84 -2.03 -11.01
C PHE A 39 3.04 -3.27 -10.63
N LEU A 40 2.84 -4.22 -11.54
CA LEU A 40 2.26 -5.51 -11.20
C LEU A 40 3.17 -6.32 -10.27
N ALA A 41 4.49 -6.25 -10.48
CA ALA A 41 5.46 -6.89 -9.59
C ALA A 41 5.44 -6.26 -8.19
N VAL A 42 5.34 -4.95 -8.11
CA VAL A 42 5.19 -4.23 -6.83
C VAL A 42 3.90 -4.69 -6.13
N ALA A 43 2.79 -4.74 -6.87
CA ALA A 43 1.51 -5.19 -6.29
C ALA A 43 1.61 -6.61 -5.73
N ALA A 44 2.29 -7.52 -6.43
CA ALA A 44 2.48 -8.90 -5.97
C ALA A 44 3.30 -8.96 -4.69
N ASP A 45 4.39 -8.19 -4.60
CA ASP A 45 5.22 -8.11 -3.39
C ASP A 45 4.43 -7.55 -2.20
N GLU A 46 3.68 -6.48 -2.42
CA GLU A 46 2.89 -5.86 -1.36
C GLU A 46 1.74 -6.78 -0.91
N ALA A 47 1.16 -7.55 -1.82
CA ALA A 47 0.13 -8.54 -1.48
C ALA A 47 0.69 -9.62 -0.57
N MET A 48 1.93 -10.07 -0.79
CA MET A 48 2.61 -11.02 0.06
C MET A 48 2.84 -10.44 1.46
N HIS A 49 3.32 -9.20 1.54
CA HIS A 49 3.51 -8.50 2.81
C HIS A 49 2.18 -8.35 3.56
N PHE A 50 1.14 -7.95 2.86
CA PHE A 50 -0.20 -7.84 3.45
C PHE A 50 -0.66 -9.17 4.06
N ALA A 51 -0.50 -10.26 3.32
CA ALA A 51 -0.91 -11.58 3.80
C ALA A 51 -0.16 -11.98 5.08
N LEU A 52 1.14 -11.70 5.15
CA LEU A 52 1.95 -11.99 6.33
C LEU A 52 1.49 -11.14 7.53
N LEU A 53 1.24 -9.85 7.32
CA LEU A 53 0.78 -8.96 8.38
C LEU A 53 -0.64 -9.32 8.85
N ALA A 54 -1.52 -9.70 7.93
CA ALA A 54 -2.88 -10.13 8.27
C ALA A 54 -2.86 -11.40 9.13
N ARG A 55 -1.98 -12.36 8.81
CA ARG A 55 -1.79 -13.56 9.64
C ARG A 55 -1.26 -13.20 11.02
N LYS A 56 -0.33 -12.26 11.10
CA LYS A 56 0.19 -11.79 12.38
C LYS A 56 -0.92 -11.18 13.22
N LEU A 57 -1.76 -10.35 12.60
CA LEU A 57 -2.88 -9.71 13.28
C LEU A 57 -3.88 -10.76 13.81
N GLU A 58 -4.18 -11.80 13.02
CA GLU A 58 -5.02 -12.92 13.47
C GLU A 58 -4.40 -13.62 14.66
N SER A 59 -3.09 -13.85 14.65
CA SER A 59 -2.38 -14.48 15.77
C SER A 59 -2.45 -13.67 17.06
N LEU A 60 -2.68 -12.36 16.93
CA LEU A 60 -2.88 -11.45 18.05
C LEU A 60 -4.35 -11.32 18.48
N GLY A 61 -5.23 -12.13 17.90
CA GLY A 61 -6.66 -12.14 18.24
C GLY A 61 -7.49 -11.06 17.55
N SER A 62 -7.00 -10.50 16.46
CA SER A 62 -7.70 -9.45 15.70
C SER A 62 -7.74 -9.82 14.22
N HIS A 63 -8.22 -8.90 13.37
CA HIS A 63 -8.25 -9.07 11.93
C HIS A 63 -8.21 -7.71 11.25
N TYR A 64 -7.83 -7.69 9.97
CA TYR A 64 -7.83 -6.46 9.19
C TYR A 64 -9.25 -5.89 9.11
N GLY A 65 -9.38 -4.59 9.42
CA GLY A 65 -10.67 -3.92 9.47
C GLY A 65 -11.30 -3.88 10.86
N ALA A 66 -10.79 -4.64 11.84
CA ALA A 66 -11.30 -4.62 13.21
C ALA A 66 -10.97 -3.32 13.94
N LEU A 67 -9.86 -2.67 13.56
CA LEU A 67 -9.40 -1.43 14.17
C LEU A 67 -9.46 -0.29 13.16
N PRO A 68 -9.72 0.96 13.61
CA PRO A 68 -9.69 2.11 12.71
C PRO A 68 -8.33 2.26 12.04
N ALA A 69 -8.35 2.58 10.75
CA ALA A 69 -7.14 2.82 9.97
C ALA A 69 -7.06 4.28 9.56
N HIS A 70 -5.82 4.76 9.32
CA HIS A 70 -5.58 6.12 8.89
C HIS A 70 -5.97 6.29 7.42
N ALA A 71 -6.82 7.29 7.11
CA ALA A 71 -7.36 7.51 5.78
C ALA A 71 -6.55 8.45 4.89
N GLY A 72 -5.50 9.10 5.42
CA GLY A 72 -4.74 10.13 4.69
C GLY A 72 -4.12 9.63 3.39
N LEU A 73 -3.63 8.39 3.36
CA LEU A 73 -3.05 7.82 2.13
C LEU A 73 -4.10 7.63 1.04
N TRP A 74 -5.33 7.24 1.40
CA TRP A 74 -6.44 7.11 0.48
C TRP A 74 -6.85 8.46 -0.12
N GLU A 75 -6.90 9.49 0.72
CA GLU A 75 -7.23 10.84 0.28
C GLU A 75 -6.21 11.36 -0.73
N ALA A 76 -4.91 11.17 -0.45
CA ALA A 76 -3.84 11.56 -1.36
C ALA A 76 -3.92 10.77 -2.67
N ALA A 77 -4.18 9.46 -2.62
CA ALA A 77 -4.32 8.63 -3.81
C ALA A 77 -5.51 9.07 -4.66
N HIS A 78 -6.65 9.36 -4.02
CA HIS A 78 -7.84 9.82 -4.72
C HIS A 78 -7.61 11.17 -5.40
N ALA A 79 -7.00 12.11 -4.70
CA ALA A 79 -6.71 13.44 -5.25
C ALA A 79 -5.77 13.40 -6.45
N THR A 80 -4.88 12.42 -6.52
CA THR A 80 -3.87 12.30 -7.59
C THR A 80 -4.21 11.26 -8.65
N ARG A 81 -5.43 10.70 -8.65
CA ARG A 81 -5.82 9.56 -9.49
C ARG A 81 -5.70 9.78 -10.99
N ASN A 82 -5.76 11.03 -11.44
CA ASN A 82 -5.71 11.36 -12.87
C ASN A 82 -4.39 11.99 -13.31
N ASP A 83 -3.40 12.06 -12.44
CA ASP A 83 -2.12 12.73 -12.71
C ASP A 83 -0.97 11.80 -12.29
N VAL A 84 -0.28 11.22 -13.28
CA VAL A 84 0.82 10.29 -13.02
C VAL A 84 1.95 10.95 -12.24
N ALA A 85 2.30 12.19 -12.54
CA ALA A 85 3.38 12.89 -11.85
C ALA A 85 3.02 13.16 -10.39
N ALA A 86 1.79 13.63 -10.13
CA ALA A 86 1.32 13.85 -8.77
C ALA A 86 1.21 12.53 -8.00
N ARG A 87 0.73 11.46 -8.64
CA ARG A 87 0.62 10.15 -8.02
C ARG A 87 1.99 9.55 -7.70
N LEU A 88 2.99 9.75 -8.55
CA LEU A 88 4.36 9.35 -8.27
C LEU A 88 4.94 10.05 -7.05
N ALA A 89 4.48 11.25 -6.73
CA ALA A 89 4.87 11.94 -5.51
C ALA A 89 4.25 11.31 -4.25
N VAL A 90 3.13 10.59 -4.38
CA VAL A 90 2.48 9.86 -3.27
C VAL A 90 3.24 8.58 -2.92
N VAL A 91 3.85 7.92 -3.91
CA VAL A 91 4.56 6.65 -3.70
C VAL A 91 5.61 6.74 -2.59
N PRO A 92 6.49 7.75 -2.54
CA PRO A 92 7.45 7.87 -1.44
C PRO A 92 6.79 7.98 -0.07
N MET A 93 5.61 8.59 0.03
CA MET A 93 4.87 8.68 1.29
C MET A 93 4.46 7.29 1.79
N VAL A 94 4.00 6.43 0.89
CA VAL A 94 3.63 5.05 1.21
C VAL A 94 4.85 4.26 1.63
N LEU A 95 5.95 4.36 0.87
CA LEU A 95 7.20 3.65 1.16
C LEU A 95 7.82 4.12 2.47
N GLU A 96 7.77 5.42 2.75
CA GLU A 96 8.28 5.99 3.99
C GLU A 96 7.48 5.50 5.20
N ALA A 97 6.17 5.54 5.12
CA ALA A 97 5.29 5.04 6.18
C ALA A 97 5.53 3.55 6.44
N ARG A 98 5.66 2.76 5.37
CA ARG A 98 5.99 1.34 5.44
C ARG A 98 7.35 1.12 6.11
N GLY A 99 8.35 1.92 5.75
CA GLY A 99 9.69 1.84 6.33
C GLY A 99 9.70 2.10 7.83
N LEU A 100 8.93 3.07 8.28
CA LEU A 100 8.79 3.38 9.70
C LEU A 100 8.15 2.23 10.49
N ASP A 101 7.23 1.50 9.87
CA ASP A 101 6.50 0.40 10.52
C ASP A 101 7.28 -0.92 10.52
N VAL A 102 8.16 -1.16 9.55
CA VAL A 102 8.86 -2.43 9.39
C VAL A 102 10.35 -2.35 9.69
N THR A 103 10.91 -1.17 9.87
CA THR A 103 12.32 -0.99 10.19
C THR A 103 12.60 -1.51 11.60
N PRO A 104 13.61 -2.38 11.79
CA PRO A 104 13.99 -2.83 13.13
C PRO A 104 14.43 -1.64 13.98
N ALA A 105 14.04 -1.69 15.21
CA ALA A 105 14.43 -0.68 16.17
C ALA A 105 15.94 -0.71 16.43
#